data_9b12d882d587106c4e2f4e55bf3700cc
#
_entry.id   9b12d882d587106c4e2f4e55bf3700cc
#
_cell.length_a   1.000
_cell.length_b   1.000
_cell.length_c   1.000
_cell.angle_alpha   90.00
_cell.angle_beta   90.00
_cell.angle_gamma   90.00
#
_symmetry.space_group_name_H-M   'P 1'
#
loop_
_entity.id
_entity.type
_entity.pdbx_description
1 polymer ?
#
loop_
_entity_poly.entity_id
_entity_poly.type
_entity_poly.pdbx_seq_one_letter_code
_entity_poly.pdbx_strand_id
1 'polypeptide(L)'
;MQAQKEREIIPVDLKEVRKVADSRLHRKLTSEDPPYDFYEANADGIILYYRYVEDDYCELVASPDGYTGVIRIPAFVTRRQIPVVGVGNLAFYNCKGVTEVILPSTMLYLESVSFLECRDLQKVVVNDHLIAIGANAFEGCWELTTINIPQSLEYIGYEAFYGCSKMVTPLYNDKYFFYYPMMEYSSEGQTYVIPDGIEVINEGAFIFTMLHEVVIPNTVKVISDYAFDGSDIQRVTIPNSVEYIGTKAFGQTRIREVVVPSSVKYFGQKVFSTAWVLEKAVLENPLDSIPFETFASCFELKEVSYPETVHQLGDHSFHDCTSLTHLPDLSHIDSLGCFVFAGCRSLKSVALPPSISQVPGSTFLGCWELKDVRLPETIEDIGDYAFYQDTSLKSIRIPSSVRTIGYQAFAFSEQLKNVELSEGLLSIGSSAFSQLPELESITLPKSLEKIGFAAFAFNEKLKDVYVLNPNPIERDCAVFDSYEHPLDMTLHVPAGSAERYANAPYWSNFNKIVEDVTGIELTQLDRDARRNARPVKRLIDGKVVIDTGSAGTIMTDGRRGIK
;
A
#
# COMPACT_ATOMS: atom_id res chain seq x y z
N MET A 1 25.93 -20.23 -63.33
CA MET A 1 24.65 -19.96 -62.66
C MET A 1 24.27 -21.19 -61.86
N GLN A 2 24.72 -21.27 -60.61
CA GLN A 2 24.28 -22.29 -59.66
C GLN A 2 23.24 -21.61 -58.77
N ALA A 3 22.01 -22.12 -58.84
CA ALA A 3 20.93 -21.70 -57.97
C ALA A 3 21.29 -22.08 -56.52
N GLN A 4 21.40 -21.09 -55.66
CA GLN A 4 21.38 -21.29 -54.23
C GLN A 4 20.01 -21.91 -53.88
N LYS A 5 20.02 -23.15 -53.44
CA LYS A 5 18.88 -23.75 -52.76
C LYS A 5 18.59 -22.94 -51.53
N GLU A 6 17.44 -22.27 -51.48
CA GLU A 6 16.85 -21.80 -50.24
C GLU A 6 16.74 -23.03 -49.32
N ARG A 7 17.54 -23.04 -48.24
CA ARG A 7 17.41 -24.02 -47.14
C ARG A 7 16.12 -23.70 -46.41
N GLU A 8 15.26 -24.66 -46.28
CA GLU A 8 14.10 -24.62 -45.39
C GLU A 8 14.54 -24.10 -44.02
N ILE A 9 13.92 -22.98 -43.63
CA ILE A 9 14.06 -22.45 -42.27
C ILE A 9 13.39 -23.47 -41.37
N ILE A 10 14.13 -24.07 -40.41
CA ILE A 10 13.58 -24.94 -39.39
C ILE A 10 12.57 -24.07 -38.60
N PRO A 11 11.29 -24.44 -38.53
CA PRO A 11 10.33 -23.65 -37.79
C PRO A 11 10.72 -23.62 -36.34
N VAL A 12 11.06 -22.45 -35.84
CA VAL A 12 11.27 -22.20 -34.40
C VAL A 12 9.92 -22.38 -33.71
N ASP A 13 9.83 -23.29 -32.72
CA ASP A 13 8.60 -23.46 -31.94
C ASP A 13 8.39 -22.24 -31.05
N LEU A 14 7.59 -21.27 -31.55
CA LEU A 14 7.30 -20.02 -30.88
C LEU A 14 6.68 -20.21 -29.48
N LYS A 15 6.04 -21.35 -29.18
CA LYS A 15 5.47 -21.61 -27.85
C LYS A 15 6.55 -21.97 -26.82
N GLU A 16 7.54 -22.74 -27.20
CA GLU A 16 8.69 -23.11 -26.35
C GLU A 16 9.55 -21.88 -26.09
N VAL A 17 9.84 -21.10 -27.14
CA VAL A 17 10.68 -19.90 -27.02
C VAL A 17 9.97 -18.79 -26.23
N ARG A 18 8.64 -18.72 -26.28
CA ARG A 18 7.86 -17.79 -25.44
C ARG A 18 8.02 -18.09 -23.95
N LYS A 19 8.03 -19.38 -23.54
CA LYS A 19 8.35 -19.78 -22.16
C LYS A 19 9.77 -19.38 -21.75
N VAL A 20 10.72 -19.50 -22.69
CA VAL A 20 12.11 -19.09 -22.48
C VAL A 20 12.19 -17.56 -22.31
N ALA A 21 11.51 -16.77 -23.17
CA ALA A 21 11.46 -15.33 -23.03
C ALA A 21 10.85 -14.91 -21.68
N ASP A 22 9.73 -15.49 -21.26
CA ASP A 22 9.10 -15.22 -19.98
C ASP A 22 10.02 -15.55 -18.80
N SER A 23 10.77 -16.67 -18.87
CA SER A 23 11.72 -17.08 -17.83
C SER A 23 12.93 -16.15 -17.75
N ARG A 24 13.35 -15.54 -18.86
CA ARG A 24 14.55 -14.69 -18.96
C ARG A 24 14.28 -13.24 -18.60
N LEU A 25 13.11 -12.69 -18.93
CA LEU A 25 12.73 -11.32 -18.58
C LEU A 25 12.78 -11.04 -17.07
N HIS A 26 12.66 -12.09 -16.23
CA HIS A 26 12.66 -12.03 -14.78
C HIS A 26 13.89 -12.62 -14.10
N ARG A 27 14.91 -13.08 -14.89
CA ARG A 27 16.13 -13.69 -14.31
C ARG A 27 17.03 -12.64 -13.69
N LYS A 28 17.39 -12.83 -12.41
CA LYS A 28 18.51 -12.11 -11.78
C LYS A 28 19.82 -12.83 -12.13
N LEU A 29 20.74 -12.15 -12.82
CA LEU A 29 22.10 -12.64 -13.03
C LEU A 29 22.84 -12.74 -11.69
N THR A 30 23.57 -13.83 -11.50
CA THR A 30 24.51 -13.99 -10.39
C THR A 30 25.95 -13.74 -10.87
N SER A 31 26.83 -13.37 -9.95
CA SER A 31 28.26 -13.16 -10.24
C SER A 31 28.99 -14.45 -10.69
N GLU A 32 28.31 -15.59 -10.64
CA GLU A 32 28.86 -16.92 -11.00
C GLU A 32 28.54 -17.30 -12.45
N ASP A 33 27.65 -16.56 -13.15
CA ASP A 33 27.34 -16.85 -14.56
C ASP A 33 28.54 -16.46 -15.43
N PRO A 34 29.02 -17.35 -16.33
CA PRO A 34 30.12 -17.01 -17.24
C PRO A 34 29.69 -15.85 -18.16
N PRO A 35 30.58 -14.90 -18.47
CA PRO A 35 30.24 -13.74 -19.28
C PRO A 35 29.79 -14.14 -20.70
N TYR A 36 30.31 -15.21 -21.26
CA TYR A 36 29.91 -15.78 -22.57
C TYR A 36 30.39 -17.23 -22.68
N ASP A 37 29.75 -18.00 -23.56
CA ASP A 37 30.13 -19.39 -23.87
C ASP A 37 31.03 -19.46 -25.11
N PHE A 38 30.80 -18.61 -26.11
CA PHE A 38 31.57 -18.53 -27.33
C PHE A 38 31.45 -17.17 -28.00
N TYR A 39 32.26 -16.96 -29.04
CA TYR A 39 32.22 -15.76 -29.88
C TYR A 39 32.40 -16.09 -31.35
N GLU A 40 31.93 -15.23 -32.24
CA GLU A 40 32.02 -15.37 -33.69
C GLU A 40 31.99 -13.99 -34.37
N ALA A 41 32.69 -13.83 -35.46
CA ALA A 41 32.63 -12.61 -36.27
C ALA A 41 31.35 -12.58 -37.11
N ASN A 42 30.63 -11.45 -37.12
CA ASN A 42 29.50 -11.24 -38.03
C ASN A 42 29.98 -10.95 -39.46
N ALA A 43 29.04 -10.71 -40.38
CA ALA A 43 29.36 -10.40 -41.77
C ALA A 43 30.23 -9.15 -41.98
N ASP A 44 30.20 -8.21 -41.03
CA ASP A 44 30.99 -6.97 -41.04
C ASP A 44 32.36 -7.15 -40.37
N GLY A 45 32.68 -8.36 -39.91
CA GLY A 45 33.94 -8.68 -39.22
C GLY A 45 33.97 -8.30 -37.74
N ILE A 46 32.84 -7.88 -37.16
CA ILE A 46 32.73 -7.53 -35.75
C ILE A 46 32.58 -8.81 -34.95
N ILE A 47 33.41 -8.97 -33.90
CA ILE A 47 33.31 -10.13 -32.99
C ILE A 47 32.12 -9.93 -32.06
N LEU A 48 31.14 -10.84 -32.12
CA LEU A 48 29.98 -10.90 -31.26
C LEU A 48 30.10 -12.07 -30.29
N TYR A 49 29.67 -11.84 -29.04
CA TYR A 49 29.76 -12.79 -27.95
C TYR A 49 28.39 -13.34 -27.62
N TYR A 50 28.31 -14.65 -27.37
CA TYR A 50 27.07 -15.38 -27.22
C TYR A 50 27.07 -16.27 -25.99
N ARG A 51 25.87 -16.48 -25.44
CA ARG A 51 25.60 -17.46 -24.40
C ARG A 51 24.48 -18.39 -24.86
N TYR A 52 24.59 -19.68 -24.54
CA TYR A 52 23.50 -20.63 -24.77
C TYR A 52 22.32 -20.33 -23.84
N VAL A 53 21.11 -20.40 -24.41
CA VAL A 53 19.82 -20.23 -23.72
C VAL A 53 19.15 -21.58 -23.68
N GLU A 54 19.50 -22.63 -23.58
CA GLU A 54 19.21 -24.02 -23.83
C GLU A 54 20.12 -24.55 -24.94
N ASP A 55 20.08 -25.87 -25.17
CA ASP A 55 21.01 -26.48 -26.12
C ASP A 55 20.84 -26.02 -27.57
N ASP A 56 19.64 -25.48 -27.92
CA ASP A 56 19.22 -25.17 -29.29
C ASP A 56 19.13 -23.69 -29.62
N TYR A 57 19.37 -22.80 -28.63
CA TYR A 57 19.24 -21.33 -28.81
C TYR A 57 20.43 -20.57 -28.19
N CYS A 58 20.70 -19.36 -28.68
CA CYS A 58 21.66 -18.47 -28.05
C CYS A 58 21.18 -17.03 -28.00
N GLU A 59 21.75 -16.26 -27.09
CA GLU A 59 21.57 -14.83 -26.96
C GLU A 59 22.89 -14.10 -27.13
N LEU A 60 22.84 -12.85 -27.65
CA LEU A 60 23.97 -11.95 -27.67
C LEU A 60 24.23 -11.44 -26.26
N VAL A 61 25.47 -11.44 -25.80
CA VAL A 61 25.88 -10.93 -24.50
C VAL A 61 26.98 -9.88 -24.62
N ALA A 62 27.39 -9.28 -23.49
CA ALA A 62 28.38 -8.23 -23.47
C ALA A 62 29.74 -8.66 -24.06
N SER A 63 30.34 -7.78 -24.84
CA SER A 63 31.72 -7.88 -25.25
C SER A 63 32.66 -7.43 -24.12
N PRO A 64 33.78 -8.12 -23.88
CA PRO A 64 34.80 -7.66 -22.91
C PRO A 64 35.29 -6.24 -23.16
N ASP A 65 35.39 -5.83 -24.43
CA ASP A 65 35.87 -4.51 -24.85
C ASP A 65 34.76 -3.53 -25.21
N GLY A 66 33.50 -3.94 -25.08
CA GLY A 66 32.32 -3.22 -25.56
C GLY A 66 32.13 -3.32 -27.07
N TYR A 67 30.94 -2.94 -27.53
CA TYR A 67 30.61 -2.87 -28.96
C TYR A 67 30.69 -1.42 -29.46
N THR A 68 30.99 -1.23 -30.76
CA THR A 68 31.05 0.11 -31.39
C THR A 68 30.52 0.05 -32.84
N GLY A 69 30.04 1.18 -33.37
CA GLY A 69 29.58 1.32 -34.77
C GLY A 69 28.17 0.78 -35.00
N VAL A 70 27.97 0.25 -36.20
CA VAL A 70 26.69 -0.38 -36.59
C VAL A 70 26.78 -1.90 -36.32
N ILE A 71 25.93 -2.42 -35.48
CA ILE A 71 25.95 -3.83 -35.10
C ILE A 71 24.85 -4.58 -35.84
N ARG A 72 25.23 -5.51 -36.73
CA ARG A 72 24.31 -6.45 -37.38
C ARG A 72 24.37 -7.81 -36.69
N ILE A 73 23.32 -8.15 -35.96
CA ILE A 73 23.23 -9.46 -35.28
C ILE A 73 22.79 -10.51 -36.30
N PRO A 74 23.53 -11.61 -36.52
CA PRO A 74 23.15 -12.65 -37.46
C PRO A 74 21.96 -13.47 -36.93
N ALA A 75 21.14 -14.00 -37.84
CA ALA A 75 20.01 -14.87 -37.44
C ALA A 75 20.49 -16.20 -36.85
N PHE A 76 21.62 -16.71 -37.32
CA PHE A 76 22.20 -17.97 -36.86
C PHE A 76 23.70 -17.81 -36.68
N VAL A 77 24.24 -18.41 -35.63
CA VAL A 77 25.70 -18.57 -35.50
C VAL A 77 26.16 -19.72 -36.41
N THR A 78 27.34 -19.55 -37.06
CA THR A 78 27.80 -20.55 -38.05
C THR A 78 28.12 -21.91 -37.40
N ARG A 79 28.58 -21.85 -36.15
CA ARG A 79 28.81 -23.02 -35.31
C ARG A 79 27.48 -23.67 -34.91
N ARG A 80 27.16 -24.82 -35.46
CA ARG A 80 25.92 -25.61 -35.23
C ARG A 80 24.63 -25.01 -35.81
N GLN A 81 24.65 -23.88 -36.52
CA GLN A 81 23.44 -23.23 -37.05
C GLN A 81 22.39 -22.93 -35.96
N ILE A 82 22.84 -22.51 -34.79
CA ILE A 82 21.97 -22.17 -33.65
C ILE A 82 21.36 -20.76 -33.88
N PRO A 83 20.03 -20.57 -33.76
CA PRO A 83 19.41 -19.27 -33.92
C PRO A 83 19.73 -18.34 -32.73
N VAL A 84 19.93 -17.04 -33.05
CA VAL A 84 20.10 -15.98 -32.07
C VAL A 84 18.71 -15.43 -31.76
N VAL A 85 18.19 -15.70 -30.57
CA VAL A 85 16.80 -15.39 -30.19
C VAL A 85 16.65 -14.24 -29.21
N GLY A 86 17.75 -13.79 -28.57
CA GLY A 86 17.72 -12.75 -27.56
C GLY A 86 18.95 -11.84 -27.58
N VAL A 87 18.77 -10.65 -26.99
CA VAL A 87 19.86 -9.80 -26.51
C VAL A 87 19.82 -9.87 -24.98
N GLY A 88 20.90 -10.38 -24.40
CA GLY A 88 20.99 -10.65 -22.98
C GLY A 88 21.13 -9.38 -22.14
N ASN A 89 20.98 -9.57 -20.83
CA ASN A 89 21.13 -8.52 -19.83
C ASN A 89 22.51 -7.85 -19.93
N LEU A 90 22.55 -6.51 -19.92
CA LEU A 90 23.76 -5.71 -20.02
C LEU A 90 24.56 -5.91 -21.32
N ALA A 91 24.02 -6.56 -22.36
CA ALA A 91 24.78 -6.90 -23.58
C ALA A 91 25.43 -5.67 -24.23
N PHE A 92 24.79 -4.53 -24.23
CA PHE A 92 25.29 -3.26 -24.75
C PHE A 92 25.48 -2.18 -23.66
N TYR A 93 25.56 -2.58 -22.37
CA TYR A 93 25.69 -1.60 -21.28
C TYR A 93 26.80 -0.59 -21.54
N ASN A 94 26.44 0.71 -21.54
CA ASN A 94 27.38 1.82 -21.71
C ASN A 94 28.30 1.70 -22.96
N CYS A 95 27.83 1.04 -24.02
CA CYS A 95 28.58 0.90 -25.26
C CYS A 95 28.66 2.24 -26.00
N LYS A 96 29.76 2.93 -25.84
CA LYS A 96 30.06 4.21 -26.52
C LYS A 96 30.31 3.98 -28.00
N GLY A 97 29.72 4.84 -28.84
CA GLY A 97 29.90 4.79 -30.29
C GLY A 97 29.05 3.72 -31.02
N VAL A 98 28.20 2.96 -30.34
CA VAL A 98 27.17 2.16 -31.02
C VAL A 98 26.08 3.11 -31.48
N THR A 99 25.88 3.22 -32.79
CA THR A 99 24.90 4.14 -33.39
C THR A 99 23.66 3.47 -33.96
N GLU A 100 23.76 2.24 -34.41
CA GLU A 100 22.63 1.47 -34.93
C GLU A 100 22.79 -0.02 -34.57
N VAL A 101 21.68 -0.67 -34.20
CA VAL A 101 21.62 -2.12 -34.00
C VAL A 101 20.52 -2.70 -34.88
N ILE A 102 20.87 -3.74 -35.66
CA ILE A 102 19.95 -4.43 -36.56
C ILE A 102 19.70 -5.83 -36.02
N LEU A 103 18.48 -6.08 -35.59
CA LEU A 103 18.04 -7.35 -35.03
C LEU A 103 17.68 -8.35 -36.16
N PRO A 104 18.05 -9.63 -36.03
CA PRO A 104 17.70 -10.65 -37.02
C PRO A 104 16.24 -11.08 -36.95
N SER A 105 15.75 -11.78 -37.99
CA SER A 105 14.39 -12.30 -38.02
C SER A 105 14.09 -13.38 -36.95
N THR A 106 15.13 -13.93 -36.32
CA THR A 106 15.01 -14.91 -35.23
C THR A 106 14.89 -14.28 -33.84
N MET A 107 15.09 -12.96 -33.72
CA MET A 107 15.06 -12.26 -32.43
C MET A 107 13.66 -12.22 -31.85
N LEU A 108 13.52 -12.64 -30.60
CA LEU A 108 12.25 -12.75 -29.89
C LEU A 108 12.16 -11.85 -28.67
N TYR A 109 13.29 -11.57 -28.00
CA TYR A 109 13.31 -10.74 -26.81
C TYR A 109 14.58 -9.88 -26.68
N LEU A 110 14.42 -8.75 -26.01
CA LEU A 110 15.52 -7.97 -25.45
C LEU A 110 15.39 -8.07 -23.94
N GLU A 111 16.43 -8.56 -23.23
CA GLU A 111 16.40 -8.64 -21.78
C GLU A 111 16.42 -7.27 -21.10
N SER A 112 16.12 -7.25 -19.80
CA SER A 112 16.21 -6.04 -18.98
C SER A 112 17.61 -5.43 -19.08
N VAL A 113 17.68 -4.09 -19.07
CA VAL A 113 18.93 -3.29 -19.13
C VAL A 113 19.87 -3.63 -20.29
N SER A 114 19.36 -4.30 -21.36
CA SER A 114 20.19 -4.78 -22.46
C SER A 114 20.97 -3.71 -23.20
N PHE A 115 20.45 -2.48 -23.32
CA PHE A 115 21.07 -1.30 -23.92
C PHE A 115 21.22 -0.13 -22.94
N LEU A 116 21.22 -0.41 -21.62
CA LEU A 116 21.33 0.62 -20.58
C LEU A 116 22.51 1.56 -20.85
N GLU A 117 22.26 2.89 -20.83
CA GLU A 117 23.29 3.93 -21.04
C GLU A 117 24.01 3.89 -22.41
N CYS A 118 23.41 3.32 -23.46
CA CYS A 118 23.90 3.42 -24.82
C CYS A 118 23.62 4.80 -25.40
N ARG A 119 24.36 5.82 -24.92
CA ARG A 119 24.05 7.24 -25.16
C ARG A 119 24.11 7.66 -26.64
N ASP A 120 24.94 6.98 -27.47
CA ASP A 120 25.12 7.29 -28.88
C ASP A 120 24.19 6.49 -29.81
N LEU A 121 23.38 5.57 -29.26
CA LEU A 121 22.46 4.73 -30.02
C LEU A 121 21.32 5.57 -30.60
N GLN A 122 21.24 5.65 -31.92
CA GLN A 122 20.26 6.47 -32.64
C GLN A 122 19.08 5.67 -33.15
N LYS A 123 19.31 4.39 -33.46
CA LYS A 123 18.32 3.55 -34.14
C LYS A 123 18.47 2.07 -33.77
N VAL A 124 17.32 1.42 -33.56
CA VAL A 124 17.21 -0.04 -33.51
C VAL A 124 16.24 -0.51 -34.58
N VAL A 125 16.70 -1.40 -35.46
CA VAL A 125 15.86 -2.03 -36.49
C VAL A 125 15.35 -3.34 -35.92
N VAL A 126 14.05 -3.37 -35.65
CA VAL A 126 13.36 -4.51 -35.04
C VAL A 126 12.70 -5.35 -36.14
N ASN A 127 12.68 -6.66 -35.98
CA ASN A 127 12.01 -7.61 -36.86
C ASN A 127 10.53 -7.83 -36.47
N ASP A 128 9.77 -8.51 -37.33
CA ASP A 128 8.34 -8.77 -37.16
C ASP A 128 8.02 -9.91 -36.16
N HIS A 129 9.01 -10.47 -35.46
CA HIS A 129 8.85 -11.58 -34.51
C HIS A 129 9.19 -11.20 -33.07
N LEU A 130 9.69 -9.97 -32.81
CA LEU A 130 10.00 -9.54 -31.45
C LEU A 130 8.74 -9.53 -30.60
N ILE A 131 8.78 -10.22 -29.44
CA ILE A 131 7.63 -10.40 -28.53
C ILE A 131 7.75 -9.48 -27.32
N ALA A 132 8.98 -9.28 -26.81
CA ALA A 132 9.18 -8.58 -25.55
C ALA A 132 10.44 -7.72 -25.53
N ILE A 133 10.34 -6.58 -24.81
CA ILE A 133 11.44 -5.69 -24.43
C ILE A 133 11.42 -5.59 -22.91
N GLY A 134 12.53 -5.92 -22.24
CA GLY A 134 12.65 -5.94 -20.78
C GLY A 134 12.67 -4.56 -20.14
N ALA A 135 12.59 -4.54 -18.79
CA ALA A 135 12.65 -3.32 -18.00
C ALA A 135 14.00 -2.59 -18.19
N ASN A 136 13.94 -1.24 -18.24
CA ASN A 136 15.13 -0.38 -18.43
C ASN A 136 16.00 -0.74 -19.65
N ALA A 137 15.44 -1.44 -20.64
CA ALA A 137 16.22 -1.98 -21.75
C ALA A 137 16.96 -0.91 -22.56
N PHE A 138 16.38 0.26 -22.73
CA PHE A 138 16.94 1.42 -23.43
C PHE A 138 17.11 2.63 -22.50
N GLU A 139 17.11 2.45 -21.18
CA GLU A 139 17.29 3.56 -20.25
C GLU A 139 18.59 4.31 -20.54
N GLY A 140 18.49 5.65 -20.62
CA GLY A 140 19.65 6.51 -20.89
C GLY A 140 20.16 6.46 -22.34
N CYS A 141 19.42 5.92 -23.30
CA CYS A 141 19.73 6.01 -24.74
C CYS A 141 19.32 7.37 -25.28
N TRP A 142 20.04 8.44 -24.94
CA TRP A 142 19.65 9.84 -25.19
C TRP A 142 19.47 10.18 -26.67
N GLU A 143 20.27 9.56 -27.56
CA GLU A 143 20.24 9.80 -29.00
C GLU A 143 19.22 8.95 -29.75
N LEU A 144 18.51 8.01 -29.07
CA LEU A 144 17.52 7.15 -29.71
C LEU A 144 16.32 7.98 -30.17
N THR A 145 16.08 7.98 -31.50
CA THR A 145 15.01 8.78 -32.11
C THR A 145 13.80 7.97 -32.47
N THR A 146 13.98 6.71 -32.85
CA THR A 146 12.90 5.84 -33.31
C THR A 146 13.25 4.37 -33.14
N ILE A 147 12.21 3.60 -32.82
CA ILE A 147 12.17 2.15 -32.88
C ILE A 147 10.82 1.76 -33.50
N ASN A 148 10.83 0.88 -34.51
CA ASN A 148 9.58 0.39 -35.06
C ASN A 148 9.00 -0.71 -34.17
N ILE A 149 7.71 -0.63 -33.87
CA ILE A 149 6.98 -1.59 -33.03
C ILE A 149 6.27 -2.61 -33.93
N PRO A 150 6.66 -3.89 -33.89
CA PRO A 150 5.99 -4.93 -34.67
C PRO A 150 4.66 -5.35 -34.04
N GLN A 151 3.77 -5.93 -34.83
CA GLN A 151 2.48 -6.45 -34.37
C GLN A 151 2.61 -7.65 -33.42
N SER A 152 3.76 -8.33 -33.46
CA SER A 152 4.10 -9.44 -32.55
C SER A 152 4.45 -8.99 -31.13
N LEU A 153 4.82 -7.70 -30.93
CA LEU A 153 5.24 -7.20 -29.63
C LEU A 153 4.04 -7.17 -28.65
N GLU A 154 4.21 -7.77 -27.50
CA GLU A 154 3.17 -7.91 -26.47
C GLU A 154 3.54 -7.24 -25.14
N TYR A 155 4.84 -7.05 -24.89
CA TYR A 155 5.33 -6.53 -23.63
C TYR A 155 6.49 -5.56 -23.82
N ILE A 156 6.43 -4.44 -23.11
CA ILE A 156 7.56 -3.55 -22.82
C ILE A 156 7.60 -3.35 -21.30
N GLY A 157 8.73 -3.63 -20.67
CA GLY A 157 8.92 -3.53 -19.22
C GLY A 157 9.01 -2.11 -18.71
N TYR A 158 8.92 -1.99 -17.40
CA TYR A 158 8.99 -0.73 -16.66
C TYR A 158 10.21 0.10 -17.04
N GLU A 159 10.01 1.40 -17.28
CA GLU A 159 11.07 2.36 -17.63
C GLU A 159 11.96 1.98 -18.83
N ALA A 160 11.49 1.10 -19.73
CA ALA A 160 12.30 0.61 -20.86
C ALA A 160 12.91 1.72 -21.71
N PHE A 161 12.28 2.89 -21.83
CA PHE A 161 12.74 4.05 -22.59
C PHE A 161 12.99 5.30 -21.72
N TYR A 162 13.19 5.11 -20.42
CA TYR A 162 13.48 6.23 -19.53
C TYR A 162 14.76 6.98 -19.96
N GLY A 163 14.67 8.30 -20.07
CA GLY A 163 15.81 9.12 -20.51
C GLY A 163 16.08 9.10 -22.03
N CYS A 164 15.25 8.47 -22.87
CA CYS A 164 15.32 8.55 -24.33
C CYS A 164 14.82 9.91 -24.82
N SER A 165 15.53 11.00 -24.52
CA SER A 165 15.04 12.38 -24.69
C SER A 165 14.76 12.80 -26.15
N LYS A 166 15.28 12.08 -27.14
CA LYS A 166 15.01 12.33 -28.56
C LYS A 166 13.82 11.54 -29.13
N MET A 167 13.25 10.62 -28.36
CA MET A 167 12.01 9.97 -28.74
C MET A 167 10.84 10.93 -28.52
N VAL A 168 10.10 11.24 -29.57
CA VAL A 168 8.98 12.21 -29.53
C VAL A 168 7.64 11.61 -29.99
N THR A 169 7.61 10.34 -30.35
CA THR A 169 6.40 9.66 -30.83
C THR A 169 6.00 8.54 -29.88
N PRO A 170 4.69 8.41 -29.54
CA PRO A 170 4.19 7.28 -28.78
C PRO A 170 4.46 5.95 -29.47
N LEU A 171 4.69 4.90 -28.68
CA LEU A 171 4.89 3.55 -29.18
C LEU A 171 3.65 2.71 -28.91
N TYR A 172 3.03 2.19 -29.97
CA TYR A 172 1.87 1.30 -29.91
C TYR A 172 1.77 0.45 -31.18
N ASN A 173 0.99 -0.62 -31.10
CA ASN A 173 0.54 -1.42 -32.25
C ASN A 173 -1.01 -1.50 -32.27
N ASP A 174 -1.60 -2.43 -33.01
CA ASP A 174 -3.05 -2.51 -33.15
C ASP A 174 -3.79 -2.88 -31.84
N LYS A 175 -3.07 -3.43 -30.85
CA LYS A 175 -3.66 -3.95 -29.60
C LYS A 175 -3.10 -3.33 -28.34
N TYR A 176 -1.79 -3.01 -28.31
CA TYR A 176 -1.07 -2.58 -27.12
C TYR A 176 -0.59 -1.14 -27.26
N PHE A 177 -0.81 -0.34 -26.21
CA PHE A 177 -0.15 0.96 -26.04
C PHE A 177 0.99 0.80 -25.05
N PHE A 178 2.22 0.99 -25.50
CA PHE A 178 3.42 0.65 -24.75
C PHE A 178 4.08 1.83 -24.04
N TYR A 179 4.12 3.00 -24.67
CA TYR A 179 4.92 4.10 -24.15
C TYR A 179 4.47 5.44 -24.72
N TYR A 180 4.36 6.44 -23.86
CA TYR A 180 4.21 7.84 -24.22
C TYR A 180 5.51 8.59 -23.89
N PRO A 181 6.12 9.36 -24.81
CA PRO A 181 7.37 10.06 -24.58
C PRO A 181 7.28 11.09 -23.47
N MET A 182 8.28 11.12 -22.60
CA MET A 182 8.47 12.19 -21.62
C MET A 182 8.93 13.45 -22.33
N MET A 183 8.00 14.31 -22.79
CA MET A 183 8.35 15.57 -23.44
C MET A 183 8.64 16.62 -22.37
N GLU A 184 9.87 17.16 -22.37
CA GLU A 184 10.24 18.28 -21.51
C GLU A 184 9.32 19.49 -21.80
N TYR A 185 8.52 19.91 -20.80
CA TYR A 185 7.74 21.15 -20.72
C TYR A 185 6.77 21.51 -21.86
N SER A 186 6.71 20.78 -22.95
CA SER A 186 5.85 21.12 -24.09
C SER A 186 4.47 20.48 -24.07
N SER A 187 4.23 19.50 -23.20
CA SER A 187 2.97 18.76 -23.06
C SER A 187 2.12 19.25 -21.88
N GLU A 188 2.56 20.27 -21.13
CA GLU A 188 1.81 20.82 -20.00
C GLU A 188 0.43 21.32 -20.46
N GLY A 189 -0.62 20.79 -19.86
CA GLY A 189 -2.01 21.11 -20.21
C GLY A 189 -2.57 20.38 -21.42
N GLN A 190 -1.86 19.45 -22.04
CA GLN A 190 -2.32 18.73 -23.21
C GLN A 190 -3.19 17.52 -22.85
N THR A 191 -4.16 17.25 -23.73
CA THR A 191 -4.97 16.03 -23.74
C THR A 191 -4.42 15.08 -24.79
N TYR A 192 -4.18 13.82 -24.40
CA TYR A 192 -3.84 12.76 -25.35
C TYR A 192 -5.01 11.79 -25.51
N VAL A 193 -5.32 11.44 -26.76
CA VAL A 193 -6.36 10.45 -27.08
C VAL A 193 -5.67 9.15 -27.50
N ILE A 194 -5.85 8.10 -26.70
CA ILE A 194 -5.33 6.76 -27.05
C ILE A 194 -6.10 6.28 -28.31
N PRO A 195 -5.42 5.73 -29.34
CA PRO A 195 -6.08 5.23 -30.55
C PRO A 195 -7.13 4.16 -30.27
N ASP A 196 -8.22 4.18 -31.03
CA ASP A 196 -9.20 3.09 -31.02
C ASP A 196 -8.55 1.78 -31.45
N GLY A 197 -9.04 0.66 -30.90
CA GLY A 197 -8.48 -0.68 -31.15
C GLY A 197 -7.51 -1.12 -30.03
N ILE A 198 -6.90 -0.19 -29.30
CA ILE A 198 -6.04 -0.54 -28.16
C ILE A 198 -6.86 -1.28 -27.10
N GLU A 199 -6.42 -2.48 -26.72
CA GLU A 199 -7.01 -3.29 -25.67
C GLU A 199 -6.22 -3.23 -24.35
N VAL A 200 -4.91 -2.97 -24.41
CA VAL A 200 -4.00 -2.99 -23.26
C VAL A 200 -3.17 -1.71 -23.22
N ILE A 201 -3.26 -1.00 -22.10
CA ILE A 201 -2.29 0.04 -21.71
C ILE A 201 -1.21 -0.67 -20.91
N ASN A 202 0.00 -0.69 -21.44
CA ASN A 202 1.11 -1.48 -20.91
C ASN A 202 1.67 -0.90 -19.59
N GLU A 203 2.53 -1.68 -18.94
CA GLU A 203 3.24 -1.28 -17.73
C GLU A 203 4.03 0.02 -17.94
N GLY A 204 3.81 1.00 -17.05
CA GLY A 204 4.50 2.29 -17.12
C GLY A 204 4.26 3.12 -18.38
N ALA A 205 3.23 2.83 -19.20
CA ALA A 205 3.01 3.45 -20.50
C ALA A 205 2.96 4.98 -20.49
N PHE A 206 2.45 5.60 -19.42
CA PHE A 206 2.35 7.05 -19.22
C PHE A 206 3.10 7.51 -17.96
N ILE A 207 4.09 6.73 -17.50
CA ILE A 207 4.84 7.05 -16.30
C ILE A 207 5.54 8.42 -16.41
N PHE A 208 5.43 9.25 -15.36
CA PHE A 208 6.03 10.59 -15.26
C PHE A 208 5.69 11.55 -16.42
N THR A 209 4.58 11.32 -17.14
CA THR A 209 4.16 12.24 -18.20
C THR A 209 3.54 13.52 -17.65
N MET A 210 3.72 14.64 -18.41
CA MET A 210 3.18 15.97 -18.04
C MET A 210 1.79 16.22 -18.65
N LEU A 211 1.09 15.20 -19.12
CA LEU A 211 -0.27 15.28 -19.67
C LEU A 211 -1.27 15.60 -18.56
N HIS A 212 -2.21 16.51 -18.82
CA HIS A 212 -3.30 16.80 -17.90
C HIS A 212 -4.51 15.87 -18.07
N GLU A 213 -4.68 15.28 -19.26
CA GLU A 213 -5.78 14.37 -19.53
C GLU A 213 -5.38 13.29 -20.53
N VAL A 214 -5.81 12.08 -20.25
CA VAL A 214 -5.72 10.95 -21.21
C VAL A 214 -7.13 10.42 -21.43
N VAL A 215 -7.54 10.39 -22.70
CA VAL A 215 -8.81 9.81 -23.12
C VAL A 215 -8.58 8.34 -23.44
N ILE A 216 -9.19 7.46 -22.66
CA ILE A 216 -9.10 6.00 -22.79
C ILE A 216 -10.28 5.52 -23.62
N PRO A 217 -10.07 4.85 -24.78
CA PRO A 217 -11.16 4.37 -25.63
C PRO A 217 -11.87 3.15 -25.01
N ASN A 218 -13.12 2.92 -25.43
CA ASN A 218 -13.94 1.79 -24.98
C ASN A 218 -13.46 0.41 -25.47
N THR A 219 -12.33 0.32 -26.13
CA THR A 219 -11.66 -0.93 -26.51
C THR A 219 -10.69 -1.43 -25.45
N VAL A 220 -10.26 -0.55 -24.52
CA VAL A 220 -9.28 -0.90 -23.47
C VAL A 220 -9.94 -1.80 -22.43
N LYS A 221 -9.30 -2.96 -22.19
CA LYS A 221 -9.69 -3.97 -21.20
C LYS A 221 -8.73 -4.01 -20.02
N VAL A 222 -7.45 -3.65 -20.25
CA VAL A 222 -6.37 -3.78 -19.28
C VAL A 222 -5.64 -2.45 -19.14
N ILE A 223 -5.55 -1.97 -17.91
CA ILE A 223 -4.64 -0.91 -17.47
C ILE A 223 -3.62 -1.59 -16.58
N SER A 224 -2.38 -1.77 -17.08
CA SER A 224 -1.35 -2.56 -16.40
C SER A 224 -0.74 -1.84 -15.19
N ASP A 225 0.20 -2.50 -14.52
CA ASP A 225 0.90 -1.96 -13.36
C ASP A 225 1.63 -0.64 -13.73
N TYR A 226 1.61 0.33 -12.84
CA TYR A 226 2.27 1.63 -12.99
C TYR A 226 1.88 2.43 -14.24
N ALA A 227 0.82 2.06 -14.96
CA ALA A 227 0.49 2.62 -16.29
C ALA A 227 0.50 4.15 -16.33
N PHE A 228 0.04 4.84 -15.28
CA PHE A 228 0.00 6.29 -15.15
C PHE A 228 0.76 6.80 -13.91
N ASP A 229 1.61 5.97 -13.30
CA ASP A 229 2.31 6.35 -12.06
C ASP A 229 3.17 7.61 -12.24
N GLY A 230 3.07 8.54 -11.29
CA GLY A 230 3.83 9.80 -11.31
C GLY A 230 3.44 10.78 -12.42
N SER A 231 2.37 10.52 -13.18
CA SER A 231 1.91 11.43 -14.23
C SER A 231 1.13 12.62 -13.67
N ASP A 232 1.16 13.75 -14.41
CA ASP A 232 0.44 14.98 -14.05
C ASP A 232 -1.07 14.94 -14.38
N ILE A 233 -1.63 13.74 -14.68
CA ILE A 233 -3.03 13.58 -15.07
C ILE A 233 -3.95 14.09 -13.96
N GLN A 234 -4.84 15.05 -14.34
CA GLN A 234 -5.83 15.65 -13.46
C GLN A 234 -7.24 15.09 -13.69
N ARG A 235 -7.47 14.55 -14.88
CA ARG A 235 -8.75 13.97 -15.28
C ARG A 235 -8.53 12.66 -16.02
N VAL A 236 -9.28 11.65 -15.64
CA VAL A 236 -9.37 10.37 -16.33
C VAL A 236 -10.79 9.84 -16.22
N THR A 237 -11.28 9.30 -17.32
CA THR A 237 -12.50 8.49 -17.31
C THR A 237 -12.10 7.05 -17.61
N ILE A 238 -12.36 6.16 -16.66
CA ILE A 238 -12.11 4.72 -16.83
C ILE A 238 -13.34 4.13 -17.51
N PRO A 239 -13.24 3.64 -18.75
CA PRO A 239 -14.39 3.14 -19.50
C PRO A 239 -14.90 1.79 -18.95
N ASN A 240 -16.19 1.50 -19.20
CA ASN A 240 -16.85 0.26 -18.78
C ASN A 240 -16.35 -1.01 -19.51
N SER A 241 -15.38 -0.87 -20.41
CA SER A 241 -14.68 -2.00 -21.04
C SER A 241 -13.52 -2.52 -20.20
N VAL A 242 -13.03 -1.73 -19.22
CA VAL A 242 -11.87 -2.10 -18.41
C VAL A 242 -12.25 -3.19 -17.42
N GLU A 243 -11.51 -4.29 -17.47
CA GLU A 243 -11.68 -5.47 -16.60
C GLU A 243 -10.53 -5.63 -15.58
N TYR A 244 -9.38 -5.01 -15.84
CA TYR A 244 -8.16 -5.13 -15.04
C TYR A 244 -7.52 -3.77 -14.82
N ILE A 245 -7.24 -3.44 -13.55
CA ILE A 245 -6.42 -2.30 -13.14
C ILE A 245 -5.29 -2.83 -12.26
N GLY A 246 -4.06 -2.62 -12.72
CA GLY A 246 -2.85 -3.13 -12.09
C GLY A 246 -2.42 -2.39 -10.84
N THR A 247 -1.34 -2.89 -10.25
CA THR A 247 -0.70 -2.29 -9.07
C THR A 247 -0.22 -0.88 -9.38
N LYS A 248 -0.59 0.08 -8.52
CA LYS A 248 -0.13 1.47 -8.59
C LYS A 248 -0.44 2.17 -9.94
N ALA A 249 -1.47 1.67 -10.65
CA ALA A 249 -1.78 2.11 -12.01
C ALA A 249 -2.02 3.63 -12.11
N PHE A 250 -2.56 4.27 -11.08
CA PHE A 250 -2.80 5.71 -10.96
C PHE A 250 -2.09 6.33 -9.75
N GLY A 251 -1.00 5.69 -9.29
CA GLY A 251 -0.19 6.21 -8.20
C GLY A 251 0.42 7.58 -8.52
N GLN A 252 0.62 8.43 -7.52
CA GLN A 252 1.30 9.72 -7.65
C GLN A 252 0.71 10.65 -8.74
N THR A 253 -0.58 10.46 -9.10
CA THR A 253 -1.28 11.30 -10.08
C THR A 253 -1.89 12.54 -9.41
N ARG A 254 -2.38 13.50 -10.25
CA ARG A 254 -3.12 14.68 -9.80
C ARG A 254 -4.63 14.59 -10.07
N ILE A 255 -5.16 13.38 -10.15
CA ILE A 255 -6.59 13.12 -10.32
C ILE A 255 -7.32 13.63 -9.06
N ARG A 256 -8.38 14.45 -9.24
CA ARG A 256 -9.19 14.96 -8.12
C ARG A 256 -10.36 14.06 -7.79
N GLU A 257 -10.98 13.48 -8.79
CA GLU A 257 -12.11 12.58 -8.63
C GLU A 257 -11.95 11.39 -9.56
N VAL A 258 -12.36 10.22 -9.09
CA VAL A 258 -12.32 9.00 -9.90
C VAL A 258 -13.53 8.11 -9.64
N VAL A 259 -14.02 7.50 -10.70
CA VAL A 259 -15.00 6.41 -10.65
C VAL A 259 -14.35 5.16 -11.24
N VAL A 260 -14.25 4.10 -10.45
CA VAL A 260 -13.83 2.77 -10.92
C VAL A 260 -15.08 1.98 -11.28
N PRO A 261 -15.29 1.65 -12.58
CA PRO A 261 -16.55 1.07 -13.03
C PRO A 261 -16.72 -0.39 -12.55
N SER A 262 -17.98 -0.83 -12.51
CA SER A 262 -18.35 -2.20 -12.08
C SER A 262 -17.82 -3.32 -12.99
N SER A 263 -17.31 -3.00 -14.17
CA SER A 263 -16.66 -3.94 -15.10
C SER A 263 -15.31 -4.45 -14.62
N VAL A 264 -14.63 -3.72 -13.71
CA VAL A 264 -13.29 -4.05 -13.23
C VAL A 264 -13.38 -5.27 -12.31
N LYS A 265 -12.80 -6.40 -12.74
CA LYS A 265 -12.76 -7.69 -12.05
C LYS A 265 -11.51 -7.85 -11.18
N TYR A 266 -10.40 -7.27 -11.61
CA TYR A 266 -9.15 -7.24 -10.87
C TYR A 266 -8.74 -5.79 -10.57
N PHE A 267 -8.48 -5.53 -9.30
CA PHE A 267 -8.07 -4.23 -8.80
C PHE A 267 -6.84 -4.41 -7.92
N GLY A 268 -5.72 -3.90 -8.37
CA GLY A 268 -4.40 -4.10 -7.77
C GLY A 268 -4.22 -3.38 -6.44
N GLN A 269 -3.03 -3.56 -5.86
CA GLN A 269 -2.60 -2.80 -4.68
C GLN A 269 -2.16 -1.39 -5.06
N LYS A 270 -2.20 -0.44 -4.10
CA LYS A 270 -1.62 0.92 -4.26
C LYS A 270 -2.20 1.72 -5.42
N VAL A 271 -3.36 1.35 -5.98
CA VAL A 271 -3.86 1.91 -7.25
C VAL A 271 -3.84 3.42 -7.28
N PHE A 272 -4.22 4.10 -6.20
CA PHE A 272 -4.22 5.56 -6.06
C PHE A 272 -3.22 6.06 -5.01
N SER A 273 -2.28 5.21 -4.57
CA SER A 273 -1.31 5.60 -3.55
C SER A 273 -0.57 6.88 -3.94
N THR A 274 -0.51 7.83 -3.01
CA THR A 274 0.14 9.14 -3.20
C THR A 274 -0.51 10.00 -4.30
N ALA A 275 -1.78 9.78 -4.63
CA ALA A 275 -2.57 10.72 -5.45
C ALA A 275 -2.95 11.93 -4.57
N TRP A 276 -2.04 12.86 -4.42
CA TRP A 276 -2.04 13.90 -3.36
C TRP A 276 -3.28 14.78 -3.35
N VAL A 277 -3.86 15.04 -4.52
CA VAL A 277 -5.01 15.94 -4.69
C VAL A 277 -6.32 15.19 -4.90
N LEU A 278 -6.34 13.87 -4.73
CA LEU A 278 -7.57 13.07 -4.86
C LEU A 278 -8.53 13.44 -3.72
N GLU A 279 -9.66 14.01 -4.08
CA GLU A 279 -10.69 14.46 -3.13
C GLU A 279 -11.81 13.43 -2.96
N LYS A 280 -12.14 12.71 -4.04
CA LYS A 280 -13.25 11.75 -4.06
C LYS A 280 -12.95 10.52 -4.91
N ALA A 281 -13.28 9.35 -4.38
CA ALA A 281 -13.22 8.07 -5.09
C ALA A 281 -14.53 7.29 -4.95
N VAL A 282 -15.02 6.76 -6.08
CA VAL A 282 -16.19 5.88 -6.13
C VAL A 282 -15.76 4.56 -6.74
N LEU A 283 -15.80 3.49 -5.96
CA LEU A 283 -15.49 2.14 -6.41
C LEU A 283 -16.82 1.40 -6.64
N GLU A 284 -17.18 1.18 -7.90
CA GLU A 284 -18.40 0.44 -8.27
C GLU A 284 -18.12 -1.05 -8.56
N ASN A 285 -16.83 -1.41 -8.64
CA ASN A 285 -16.39 -2.76 -8.96
C ASN A 285 -16.61 -3.72 -7.79
N PRO A 286 -16.91 -5.02 -8.05
CA PRO A 286 -17.21 -6.01 -7.03
C PRO A 286 -15.94 -6.46 -6.30
N LEU A 287 -15.56 -5.71 -5.27
CA LEU A 287 -14.43 -6.00 -4.41
C LEU A 287 -14.89 -6.75 -3.15
N ASP A 288 -14.08 -7.69 -2.69
CA ASP A 288 -14.22 -8.31 -1.36
C ASP A 288 -13.45 -7.52 -0.30
N SER A 289 -12.41 -6.80 -0.72
CA SER A 289 -11.57 -5.98 0.15
C SER A 289 -11.03 -4.74 -0.56
N ILE A 290 -10.78 -3.67 0.21
CA ILE A 290 -9.92 -2.56 -0.27
C ILE A 290 -8.47 -3.03 -0.16
N PRO A 291 -7.70 -3.13 -1.25
CA PRO A 291 -6.36 -3.67 -1.21
C PRO A 291 -5.36 -2.81 -0.42
N PHE A 292 -4.19 -3.39 -0.15
CA PHE A 292 -3.05 -2.76 0.51
C PHE A 292 -2.69 -1.39 -0.10
N GLU A 293 -2.56 -0.35 0.74
CA GLU A 293 -2.16 1.02 0.40
C GLU A 293 -3.00 1.67 -0.74
N THR A 294 -4.24 1.25 -0.99
CA THR A 294 -5.04 1.76 -2.13
C THR A 294 -5.09 3.28 -2.18
N PHE A 295 -5.32 3.94 -1.04
CA PHE A 295 -5.42 5.40 -0.91
C PHE A 295 -4.33 5.98 0.01
N ALA A 296 -3.24 5.25 0.25
CA ALA A 296 -2.18 5.73 1.13
C ALA A 296 -1.63 7.07 0.64
N SER A 297 -1.51 8.05 1.56
CA SER A 297 -1.03 9.41 1.29
C SER A 297 -1.86 10.20 0.26
N CYS A 298 -3.16 9.91 0.16
CA CYS A 298 -4.12 10.76 -0.53
C CYS A 298 -4.53 11.92 0.40
N PHE A 299 -3.68 12.93 0.51
CA PHE A 299 -3.80 13.98 1.54
C PHE A 299 -5.10 14.77 1.49
N GLU A 300 -5.67 14.99 0.30
CA GLU A 300 -6.92 15.75 0.10
C GLU A 300 -8.18 14.88 0.11
N LEU A 301 -8.06 13.56 0.35
CA LEU A 301 -9.20 12.64 0.29
C LEU A 301 -10.22 12.94 1.38
N LYS A 302 -11.46 13.19 0.96
CA LYS A 302 -12.61 13.55 1.82
C LYS A 302 -13.70 12.49 1.80
N GLU A 303 -13.90 11.85 0.64
CA GLU A 303 -15.02 10.95 0.41
C GLU A 303 -14.59 9.71 -0.38
N VAL A 304 -14.91 8.55 0.16
CA VAL A 304 -14.76 7.26 -0.55
C VAL A 304 -16.04 6.48 -0.39
N SER A 305 -16.55 5.95 -1.50
CA SER A 305 -17.62 4.97 -1.49
C SER A 305 -17.19 3.68 -2.20
N TYR A 306 -17.64 2.56 -1.67
CA TYR A 306 -17.38 1.22 -2.18
C TYR A 306 -18.62 0.33 -2.00
N PRO A 307 -18.73 -0.79 -2.75
CA PRO A 307 -19.91 -1.65 -2.67
C PRO A 307 -20.00 -2.42 -1.33
N GLU A 308 -21.20 -2.85 -1.01
CA GLU A 308 -21.48 -3.64 0.21
C GLU A 308 -20.77 -5.00 0.25
N THR A 309 -20.18 -5.43 -0.87
CA THR A 309 -19.36 -6.66 -0.95
C THR A 309 -18.01 -6.51 -0.30
N VAL A 310 -17.55 -5.28 0.01
CA VAL A 310 -16.29 -5.05 0.72
C VAL A 310 -16.48 -5.39 2.19
N HIS A 311 -15.77 -6.43 2.66
CA HIS A 311 -15.78 -6.88 4.05
C HIS A 311 -14.48 -6.55 4.80
N GLN A 312 -13.42 -6.21 4.08
CA GLN A 312 -12.11 -5.92 4.67
C GLN A 312 -11.49 -4.64 4.13
N LEU A 313 -10.89 -3.85 5.03
CA LEU A 313 -9.96 -2.79 4.67
C LEU A 313 -8.53 -3.30 4.88
N GLY A 314 -7.74 -3.37 3.80
CA GLY A 314 -6.35 -3.85 3.83
C GLY A 314 -5.41 -2.92 4.58
N ASP A 315 -4.23 -3.42 4.94
CA ASP A 315 -3.21 -2.65 5.63
C ASP A 315 -2.90 -1.34 4.88
N HIS A 316 -2.74 -0.25 5.64
CA HIS A 316 -2.43 1.09 5.13
C HIS A 316 -3.42 1.64 4.09
N SER A 317 -4.61 1.06 3.90
CA SER A 317 -5.49 1.43 2.77
C SER A 317 -5.92 2.90 2.77
N PHE A 318 -5.96 3.58 3.91
CA PHE A 318 -6.24 5.01 4.09
C PHE A 318 -5.17 5.75 4.91
N HIS A 319 -3.96 5.18 4.98
CA HIS A 319 -2.85 5.79 5.72
C HIS A 319 -2.53 7.20 5.20
N ASP A 320 -2.37 8.17 6.12
CA ASP A 320 -2.13 9.58 5.79
C ASP A 320 -3.19 10.26 4.90
N CYS A 321 -4.46 9.84 4.95
CA CYS A 321 -5.57 10.59 4.37
C CYS A 321 -5.91 11.78 5.28
N THR A 322 -5.08 12.82 5.25
CA THR A 322 -5.09 13.92 6.24
C THR A 322 -6.35 14.76 6.21
N SER A 323 -7.07 14.84 5.09
CA SER A 323 -8.34 15.57 4.95
C SER A 323 -9.58 14.75 5.28
N LEU A 324 -9.45 13.48 5.60
CA LEU A 324 -10.57 12.60 5.95
C LEU A 324 -11.14 12.98 7.32
N THR A 325 -12.35 13.55 7.34
CA THR A 325 -12.99 14.04 8.58
C THR A 325 -13.92 13.02 9.23
N HIS A 326 -14.37 12.01 8.48
CA HIS A 326 -15.24 10.92 8.90
C HIS A 326 -14.76 9.62 8.26
N LEU A 327 -14.98 8.51 8.96
CA LEU A 327 -14.72 7.19 8.38
C LEU A 327 -15.63 6.94 7.17
N PRO A 328 -15.18 6.17 6.17
CA PRO A 328 -16.06 5.64 5.14
C PRO A 328 -17.13 4.73 5.79
N ASP A 329 -18.12 4.28 5.02
CA ASP A 329 -19.16 3.37 5.55
C ASP A 329 -18.53 2.03 5.96
N LEU A 330 -18.53 1.73 7.26
CA LEU A 330 -18.00 0.49 7.83
C LEU A 330 -19.09 -0.55 8.12
N SER A 331 -20.35 -0.32 7.72
CA SER A 331 -21.49 -1.16 8.12
C SER A 331 -21.37 -2.64 7.70
N HIS A 332 -20.61 -2.90 6.63
CA HIS A 332 -20.35 -4.23 6.08
C HIS A 332 -18.94 -4.75 6.35
N ILE A 333 -18.10 -3.93 7.00
CA ILE A 333 -16.72 -4.30 7.30
C ILE A 333 -16.67 -5.19 8.55
N ASP A 334 -15.98 -6.30 8.45
CA ASP A 334 -15.74 -7.25 9.54
C ASP A 334 -14.26 -7.37 9.92
N SER A 335 -13.35 -6.82 9.09
CA SER A 335 -11.91 -6.86 9.34
C SER A 335 -11.21 -5.55 8.93
N LEU A 336 -10.33 -5.07 9.80
CA LEU A 336 -9.43 -3.96 9.54
C LEU A 336 -7.99 -4.47 9.49
N GLY A 337 -7.19 -3.92 8.58
CA GLY A 337 -5.75 -4.13 8.56
C GLY A 337 -5.00 -3.21 9.52
N CYS A 338 -3.69 -3.40 9.66
CA CYS A 338 -2.83 -2.49 10.42
C CYS A 338 -2.68 -1.15 9.70
N PHE A 339 -2.53 -0.06 10.47
CA PHE A 339 -2.32 1.31 9.96
C PHE A 339 -3.43 1.83 9.03
N VAL A 340 -4.62 1.24 9.02
CA VAL A 340 -5.68 1.58 8.05
C VAL A 340 -5.96 3.08 8.01
N PHE A 341 -6.13 3.73 9.15
CA PHE A 341 -6.42 5.17 9.27
C PHE A 341 -5.30 5.94 9.98
N ALA A 342 -4.10 5.37 10.06
CA ALA A 342 -2.96 6.06 10.67
C ALA A 342 -2.68 7.37 9.93
N GLY A 343 -2.43 8.44 10.66
CA GLY A 343 -2.18 9.77 10.09
C GLY A 343 -3.41 10.47 9.50
N CYS A 344 -4.64 9.98 9.70
CA CYS A 344 -5.88 10.69 9.35
C CYS A 344 -6.13 11.85 10.32
N ARG A 345 -5.32 12.91 10.19
CA ARG A 345 -5.18 13.99 11.19
C ARG A 345 -6.46 14.78 11.42
N SER A 346 -7.36 14.88 10.42
CA SER A 346 -8.64 15.59 10.52
C SER A 346 -9.81 14.71 10.96
N LEU A 347 -9.57 13.42 11.23
CA LEU A 347 -10.62 12.50 11.67
C LEU A 347 -11.14 12.90 13.06
N LYS A 348 -12.45 13.14 13.18
CA LYS A 348 -13.04 13.70 14.41
C LYS A 348 -13.66 12.67 15.33
N SER A 349 -14.19 11.60 14.74
CA SER A 349 -14.88 10.57 15.49
C SER A 349 -14.75 9.22 14.84
N VAL A 350 -14.70 8.18 15.68
CA VAL A 350 -14.68 6.78 15.29
C VAL A 350 -15.83 6.05 15.96
N ALA A 351 -16.62 5.32 15.18
CA ALA A 351 -17.64 4.40 15.68
C ALA A 351 -17.48 3.08 14.90
N LEU A 352 -16.85 2.09 15.52
CA LEU A 352 -16.68 0.79 14.91
C LEU A 352 -17.98 -0.03 14.99
N PRO A 353 -18.32 -0.79 13.93
CA PRO A 353 -19.50 -1.65 13.92
C PRO A 353 -19.29 -2.91 14.77
N PRO A 354 -20.38 -3.57 15.20
CA PRO A 354 -20.29 -4.81 16.00
C PRO A 354 -19.69 -6.01 15.28
N SER A 355 -19.49 -5.94 13.96
CA SER A 355 -18.78 -6.96 13.17
C SER A 355 -17.27 -7.00 13.45
N ILE A 356 -16.69 -5.89 13.93
CA ILE A 356 -15.26 -5.81 14.25
C ILE A 356 -15.00 -6.42 15.64
N SER A 357 -14.05 -7.36 15.71
CA SER A 357 -13.65 -8.04 16.95
C SER A 357 -12.30 -7.57 17.52
N GLN A 358 -11.52 -6.84 16.75
CA GLN A 358 -10.23 -6.30 17.20
C GLN A 358 -9.93 -4.94 16.57
N VAL A 359 -9.16 -4.12 17.27
CA VAL A 359 -8.54 -2.91 16.70
C VAL A 359 -7.08 -3.26 16.42
N PRO A 360 -6.69 -3.48 15.15
CA PRO A 360 -5.30 -3.85 14.82
C PRO A 360 -4.28 -2.77 15.21
N GLY A 361 -3.00 -3.15 15.15
CA GLY A 361 -1.92 -2.23 15.49
C GLY A 361 -1.92 -0.98 14.63
N SER A 362 -1.68 0.17 15.28
CA SER A 362 -1.55 1.50 14.64
C SER A 362 -2.77 1.93 13.81
N THR A 363 -3.94 1.32 13.99
CA THR A 363 -5.14 1.59 13.17
C THR A 363 -5.48 3.08 13.11
N PHE A 364 -5.43 3.81 14.25
CA PHE A 364 -5.73 5.24 14.35
C PHE A 364 -4.52 6.08 14.80
N LEU A 365 -3.31 5.55 14.68
CA LEU A 365 -2.08 6.25 15.09
C LEU A 365 -2.03 7.67 14.51
N GLY A 366 -1.91 8.69 15.36
CA GLY A 366 -1.73 10.07 14.93
C GLY A 366 -2.98 10.73 14.32
N CYS A 367 -4.18 10.31 14.72
CA CYS A 367 -5.44 10.99 14.39
C CYS A 367 -5.63 12.21 15.32
N TRP A 368 -4.90 13.29 15.07
CA TRP A 368 -4.73 14.41 16.00
C TRP A 368 -6.02 15.12 16.39
N GLU A 369 -7.03 15.18 15.50
CA GLU A 369 -8.33 15.81 15.80
C GLU A 369 -9.37 14.82 16.36
N LEU A 370 -9.00 13.56 16.63
CA LEU A 370 -9.91 12.53 17.12
C LEU A 370 -10.38 12.85 18.55
N LYS A 371 -11.69 13.02 18.72
CA LYS A 371 -12.32 13.43 20.00
C LYS A 371 -13.24 12.37 20.58
N ASP A 372 -13.94 11.65 19.72
CA ASP A 372 -14.95 10.66 20.08
C ASP A 372 -14.56 9.29 19.51
N VAL A 373 -14.39 8.29 20.39
CA VAL A 373 -14.14 6.90 20.01
C VAL A 373 -15.22 6.02 20.65
N ARG A 374 -15.91 5.22 19.82
CA ARG A 374 -16.90 4.25 20.27
C ARG A 374 -16.51 2.87 19.80
N LEU A 375 -16.11 2.06 20.77
CA LEU A 375 -15.76 0.66 20.58
C LEU A 375 -16.98 -0.19 20.92
N PRO A 376 -17.40 -1.14 20.06
CA PRO A 376 -18.49 -2.06 20.35
C PRO A 376 -18.07 -3.10 21.40
N GLU A 377 -19.08 -3.72 22.06
CA GLU A 377 -18.87 -4.80 23.05
C GLU A 377 -18.43 -6.13 22.39
N THR A 378 -17.95 -6.10 21.17
CA THR A 378 -17.37 -7.25 20.43
C THR A 378 -15.86 -7.18 20.32
N ILE A 379 -15.24 -6.02 20.66
CA ILE A 379 -13.78 -5.87 20.61
C ILE A 379 -13.15 -6.72 21.73
N GLU A 380 -12.28 -7.63 21.35
CA GLU A 380 -11.53 -8.48 22.28
C GLU A 380 -10.12 -7.95 22.55
N ASP A 381 -9.50 -7.33 21.52
CA ASP A 381 -8.11 -6.84 21.58
C ASP A 381 -7.96 -5.45 21.00
N ILE A 382 -7.13 -4.62 21.65
CA ILE A 382 -6.64 -3.34 21.14
C ILE A 382 -5.15 -3.48 20.91
N GLY A 383 -4.72 -3.37 19.65
CA GLY A 383 -3.35 -3.63 19.21
C GLY A 383 -2.35 -2.55 19.61
N ASP A 384 -1.08 -2.83 19.33
CA ASP A 384 0.03 -1.91 19.60
C ASP A 384 -0.16 -0.59 18.85
N TYR A 385 0.08 0.56 19.53
CA TYR A 385 -0.05 1.90 18.96
C TYR A 385 -1.44 2.26 18.39
N ALA A 386 -2.49 1.51 18.69
CA ALA A 386 -3.80 1.64 18.03
C ALA A 386 -4.38 3.06 18.07
N PHE A 387 -4.15 3.84 19.13
CA PHE A 387 -4.55 5.23 19.33
C PHE A 387 -3.37 6.09 19.82
N TYR A 388 -2.17 5.80 19.35
CA TYR A 388 -0.96 6.53 19.70
C TYR A 388 -0.98 7.95 19.14
N GLN A 389 -0.66 8.97 19.96
CA GLN A 389 -0.67 10.39 19.58
C GLN A 389 -2.04 10.95 19.13
N ASP A 390 -3.15 10.46 19.67
CA ASP A 390 -4.47 11.04 19.44
C ASP A 390 -4.69 12.23 20.38
N THR A 391 -4.00 13.32 20.08
CA THR A 391 -3.80 14.45 21.00
C THR A 391 -5.06 15.19 21.40
N SER A 392 -6.18 15.05 20.67
CA SER A 392 -7.48 15.66 21.00
C SER A 392 -8.42 14.72 21.75
N LEU A 393 -8.07 13.44 21.95
CA LEU A 393 -8.90 12.46 22.63
C LEU A 393 -8.97 12.76 24.15
N LYS A 394 -10.16 13.02 24.68
CA LYS A 394 -10.35 13.41 26.08
C LYS A 394 -10.82 12.28 26.99
N SER A 395 -11.48 11.32 26.42
CA SER A 395 -12.03 10.18 27.14
C SER A 395 -12.10 8.95 26.28
N ILE A 396 -11.87 7.80 26.89
CA ILE A 396 -12.06 6.49 26.26
C ILE A 396 -12.72 5.52 27.25
N ARG A 397 -13.70 4.75 26.77
CA ARG A 397 -14.25 3.62 27.49
C ARG A 397 -13.79 2.33 26.80
N ILE A 398 -13.12 1.48 27.55
CA ILE A 398 -12.71 0.15 27.12
C ILE A 398 -13.84 -0.83 27.43
N PRO A 399 -14.44 -1.48 26.41
CA PRO A 399 -15.55 -2.43 26.60
C PRO A 399 -15.17 -3.62 27.49
N SER A 400 -16.18 -4.27 28.08
CA SER A 400 -15.99 -5.44 28.95
C SER A 400 -15.54 -6.70 28.20
N SER A 401 -15.65 -6.72 26.90
CA SER A 401 -15.14 -7.78 26.01
C SER A 401 -13.61 -7.73 25.83
N VAL A 402 -12.99 -6.55 25.99
CA VAL A 402 -11.55 -6.38 25.78
C VAL A 402 -10.74 -7.15 26.82
N ARG A 403 -9.81 -7.98 26.33
CA ARG A 403 -8.90 -8.80 27.13
C ARG A 403 -7.52 -8.21 27.22
N THR A 404 -7.03 -7.62 26.11
CA THR A 404 -5.67 -7.07 26.03
C THR A 404 -5.65 -5.66 25.45
N ILE A 405 -4.75 -4.84 25.98
CA ILE A 405 -4.37 -3.54 25.43
C ILE A 405 -2.88 -3.60 25.12
N GLY A 406 -2.52 -3.31 23.86
CA GLY A 406 -1.18 -3.46 23.33
C GLY A 406 -0.16 -2.42 23.80
N TYR A 407 1.06 -2.56 23.30
CA TYR A 407 2.18 -1.66 23.54
C TYR A 407 1.86 -0.25 23.05
N GLN A 408 2.05 0.77 23.91
CA GLN A 408 1.82 2.20 23.59
C GLN A 408 0.45 2.52 22.95
N ALA A 409 -0.57 1.71 23.20
CA ALA A 409 -1.86 1.81 22.50
C ALA A 409 -2.52 3.19 22.62
N PHE A 410 -2.35 3.92 23.73
CA PHE A 410 -2.90 5.26 23.97
C PHE A 410 -1.82 6.28 24.36
N ALA A 411 -0.54 5.93 24.20
CA ALA A 411 0.54 6.82 24.63
C ALA A 411 0.55 8.14 23.85
N PHE A 412 0.99 9.23 24.50
CA PHE A 412 1.06 10.59 23.94
C PHE A 412 -0.29 11.18 23.53
N SER A 413 -1.42 10.65 24.00
CA SER A 413 -2.75 11.26 23.83
C SER A 413 -2.94 12.37 24.87
N GLU A 414 -2.31 13.51 24.64
CA GLU A 414 -2.04 14.57 25.63
C GLU A 414 -3.28 15.11 26.35
N GLN A 415 -4.47 15.09 25.72
CA GLN A 415 -5.71 15.55 26.34
C GLN A 415 -6.50 14.44 27.04
N LEU A 416 -6.02 13.19 27.02
CA LEU A 416 -6.74 12.05 27.58
C LEU A 416 -6.69 12.09 29.11
N LYS A 417 -7.83 12.35 29.72
CA LYS A 417 -7.98 12.48 31.18
C LYS A 417 -8.94 11.46 31.80
N ASN A 418 -9.86 10.93 31.04
CA ASN A 418 -10.83 9.95 31.51
C ASN A 418 -10.63 8.62 30.78
N VAL A 419 -10.10 7.63 31.48
CA VAL A 419 -9.91 6.26 31.00
C VAL A 419 -10.79 5.34 31.82
N GLU A 420 -11.81 4.77 31.20
CA GLU A 420 -12.70 3.79 31.83
C GLU A 420 -12.29 2.38 31.40
N LEU A 421 -11.72 1.61 32.32
CA LEU A 421 -11.34 0.21 32.11
C LEU A 421 -12.45 -0.67 32.68
N SER A 422 -13.12 -1.44 31.82
CA SER A 422 -14.20 -2.35 32.25
C SER A 422 -13.66 -3.68 32.80
N GLU A 423 -14.48 -4.38 33.58
CA GLU A 423 -14.18 -5.76 33.99
C GLU A 423 -14.08 -6.67 32.74
N GLY A 424 -13.16 -7.62 32.79
CA GLY A 424 -12.82 -8.51 31.67
C GLY A 424 -11.42 -8.26 31.12
N LEU A 425 -10.86 -7.05 31.32
CA LEU A 425 -9.50 -6.73 30.91
C LEU A 425 -8.51 -7.55 31.75
N LEU A 426 -7.61 -8.29 31.06
CA LEU A 426 -6.62 -9.17 31.69
C LEU A 426 -5.21 -8.56 31.67
N SER A 427 -4.87 -7.82 30.63
CA SER A 427 -3.50 -7.35 30.42
C SER A 427 -3.44 -5.95 29.81
N ILE A 428 -2.54 -5.13 30.35
CA ILE A 428 -2.16 -3.82 29.82
C ILE A 428 -0.70 -3.88 29.40
N GLY A 429 -0.42 -3.56 28.14
CA GLY A 429 0.91 -3.59 27.52
C GLY A 429 1.86 -2.50 28.06
N SER A 430 3.14 -2.64 27.76
CA SER A 430 4.15 -1.67 28.15
C SER A 430 3.84 -0.29 27.55
N SER A 431 3.99 0.77 28.35
CA SER A 431 3.74 2.17 28.00
C SER A 431 2.34 2.46 27.43
N ALA A 432 1.35 1.56 27.62
CA ALA A 432 0.03 1.67 26.96
C ALA A 432 -0.69 2.99 27.24
N PHE A 433 -0.55 3.57 28.41
CA PHE A 433 -1.13 4.84 28.86
C PHE A 433 -0.04 5.80 29.38
N SER A 434 1.13 5.78 28.78
CA SER A 434 2.23 6.69 29.14
C SER A 434 2.07 8.06 28.48
N GLN A 435 2.69 9.10 29.04
CA GLN A 435 2.67 10.46 28.48
C GLN A 435 1.25 11.04 28.34
N LEU A 436 0.40 10.85 29.37
CA LEU A 436 -0.95 11.41 29.47
C LEU A 436 -0.97 12.50 30.56
N PRO A 437 -0.51 13.73 30.30
CA PRO A 437 -0.32 14.75 31.32
C PRO A 437 -1.64 15.22 31.98
N GLU A 438 -2.79 14.96 31.37
CA GLU A 438 -4.10 15.31 31.90
C GLU A 438 -4.78 14.19 32.71
N LEU A 439 -4.20 12.99 32.79
CA LEU A 439 -4.75 11.88 33.54
C LEU A 439 -4.53 12.10 35.04
N GLU A 440 -5.62 12.30 35.82
CA GLU A 440 -5.56 12.57 37.25
C GLU A 440 -5.73 11.32 38.13
N SER A 441 -6.53 10.36 37.62
CA SER A 441 -6.78 9.11 38.34
C SER A 441 -7.03 7.95 37.35
N ILE A 442 -6.79 6.71 37.82
CA ILE A 442 -7.09 5.50 37.08
C ILE A 442 -7.67 4.42 38.01
N THR A 443 -8.69 3.70 37.51
CA THR A 443 -9.27 2.54 38.18
C THR A 443 -8.88 1.27 37.43
N LEU A 444 -8.15 0.38 38.13
CA LEU A 444 -7.73 -0.92 37.59
C LEU A 444 -8.77 -1.99 37.98
N PRO A 445 -9.38 -2.70 37.00
CA PRO A 445 -10.45 -3.65 37.27
C PRO A 445 -9.94 -4.89 38.02
N LYS A 446 -10.88 -5.59 38.66
CA LYS A 446 -10.52 -6.80 39.46
C LYS A 446 -10.00 -7.94 38.58
N SER A 447 -10.44 -8.00 37.34
CA SER A 447 -10.02 -9.00 36.34
C SER A 447 -8.57 -8.83 35.87
N LEU A 448 -7.95 -7.66 36.11
CA LEU A 448 -6.61 -7.36 35.58
C LEU A 448 -5.56 -8.24 36.29
N GLU A 449 -4.77 -8.95 35.47
CA GLU A 449 -3.74 -9.90 35.91
C GLU A 449 -2.33 -9.35 35.72
N LYS A 450 -2.10 -8.58 34.62
CA LYS A 450 -0.76 -8.11 34.25
C LYS A 450 -0.73 -6.65 33.79
N ILE A 451 0.31 -5.92 34.21
CA ILE A 451 0.59 -4.54 33.78
C ILE A 451 2.06 -4.47 33.32
N GLY A 452 2.28 -4.06 32.08
CA GLY A 452 3.61 -3.96 31.48
C GLY A 452 4.45 -2.78 31.98
N PHE A 453 5.71 -2.79 31.59
CA PHE A 453 6.68 -1.74 31.94
C PHE A 453 6.20 -0.34 31.51
N ALA A 454 6.35 0.65 32.39
CA ALA A 454 6.00 2.06 32.15
C ALA A 454 4.56 2.31 31.67
N ALA A 455 3.62 1.37 31.93
CA ALA A 455 2.25 1.43 31.38
C ALA A 455 1.53 2.73 31.68
N PHE A 456 1.79 3.38 32.81
CA PHE A 456 1.25 4.67 33.24
C PHE A 456 2.35 5.70 33.57
N ALA A 457 3.56 5.53 33.04
CA ALA A 457 4.67 6.42 33.32
C ALA A 457 4.50 7.80 32.66
N PHE A 458 5.13 8.83 33.19
CA PHE A 458 5.12 10.21 32.69
C PHE A 458 3.72 10.85 32.68
N ASN A 459 2.84 10.47 33.61
CA ASN A 459 1.52 11.07 33.82
C ASN A 459 1.61 12.07 34.99
N GLU A 460 1.98 13.32 34.70
CA GLU A 460 2.35 14.32 35.72
C GLU A 460 1.24 14.65 36.72
N LYS A 461 -0.03 14.55 36.27
CA LYS A 461 -1.20 14.83 37.13
C LYS A 461 -1.76 13.59 37.83
N LEU A 462 -1.26 12.40 37.57
CA LEU A 462 -1.78 11.17 38.16
C LEU A 462 -1.45 11.15 39.66
N LYS A 463 -2.49 11.19 40.51
CA LYS A 463 -2.39 11.24 41.94
C LYS A 463 -3.06 10.05 42.64
N ASP A 464 -4.13 9.53 42.03
CA ASP A 464 -4.95 8.51 42.64
C ASP A 464 -5.05 7.26 41.78
N VAL A 465 -4.61 6.11 42.29
CA VAL A 465 -4.67 4.81 41.64
C VAL A 465 -5.60 3.91 42.42
N TYR A 466 -6.75 3.58 41.87
CA TYR A 466 -7.74 2.68 42.46
C TYR A 466 -7.54 1.27 41.96
N VAL A 467 -7.34 0.29 42.84
CA VAL A 467 -7.20 -1.11 42.45
C VAL A 467 -8.36 -1.91 43.07
N LEU A 468 -9.17 -2.56 42.18
CA LEU A 468 -10.34 -3.30 42.64
C LEU A 468 -10.03 -4.75 43.02
N ASN A 469 -8.84 -5.26 42.67
CA ASN A 469 -8.37 -6.58 43.07
C ASN A 469 -7.87 -6.55 44.52
N PRO A 470 -8.37 -7.42 45.43
CA PRO A 470 -7.87 -7.49 46.79
C PRO A 470 -6.44 -8.08 46.89
N ASN A 471 -5.92 -8.64 45.82
CA ASN A 471 -4.56 -9.16 45.75
C ASN A 471 -3.71 -8.32 44.80
N PRO A 472 -2.43 -8.09 45.12
CA PRO A 472 -1.53 -7.37 44.25
C PRO A 472 -1.46 -7.99 42.83
N ILE A 473 -1.67 -7.13 41.83
CA ILE A 473 -1.60 -7.50 40.40
C ILE A 473 -0.13 -7.71 40.04
N GLU A 474 0.17 -8.71 39.20
CA GLU A 474 1.49 -8.89 38.62
C GLU A 474 1.87 -7.66 37.78
N ARG A 475 3.00 -7.08 38.04
CA ARG A 475 3.48 -5.92 37.34
C ARG A 475 4.98 -5.93 37.14
N ASP A 476 5.42 -5.31 36.04
CA ASP A 476 6.82 -5.01 35.81
C ASP A 476 7.30 -3.88 36.76
N CYS A 477 8.61 -3.69 36.87
CA CYS A 477 9.16 -2.51 37.54
C CYS A 477 8.72 -1.24 36.81
N ALA A 478 8.68 -0.11 37.48
CA ALA A 478 8.46 1.23 36.92
C ALA A 478 7.13 1.40 36.12
N VAL A 479 6.02 0.77 36.53
CA VAL A 479 4.71 0.93 35.87
C VAL A 479 4.21 2.37 35.87
N PHE A 480 4.39 3.12 36.97
CA PHE A 480 3.89 4.49 37.16
C PHE A 480 4.98 5.56 37.03
N ASP A 481 6.26 5.19 37.04
CA ASP A 481 7.41 6.09 36.89
C ASP A 481 8.53 5.36 36.13
N SER A 482 9.38 6.09 35.48
CA SER A 482 10.57 5.55 34.81
C SER A 482 11.72 5.20 35.76
N TYR A 483 11.63 5.60 37.03
CA TYR A 483 12.64 5.38 38.04
C TYR A 483 12.03 4.82 39.35
N GLU A 484 12.77 3.96 40.07
CA GLU A 484 12.37 3.31 41.32
C GLU A 484 12.33 4.30 42.51
N HIS A 485 11.66 5.43 42.39
CA HIS A 485 11.50 6.40 43.46
C HIS A 485 10.16 6.21 44.20
N PRO A 486 10.05 6.69 45.47
CA PRO A 486 8.75 6.76 46.14
C PRO A 486 7.75 7.54 45.30
N LEU A 487 6.60 6.92 45.00
CA LEU A 487 5.56 7.52 44.14
C LEU A 487 4.75 8.55 44.97
N ASP A 488 4.74 9.80 44.53
CA ASP A 488 3.87 10.86 45.12
C ASP A 488 2.41 10.68 44.66
N MET A 489 1.89 9.48 44.93
CA MET A 489 0.53 9.03 44.56
C MET A 489 -0.11 8.30 45.74
N THR A 490 -1.45 8.29 45.76
CA THR A 490 -2.22 7.49 46.72
C THR A 490 -2.71 6.22 46.04
N LEU A 491 -2.44 5.07 46.63
CA LEU A 491 -3.00 3.79 46.21
C LEU A 491 -4.26 3.49 47.03
N HIS A 492 -5.39 3.37 46.34
CA HIS A 492 -6.68 3.01 46.94
C HIS A 492 -6.96 1.53 46.71
N VAL A 493 -7.16 0.78 47.79
CA VAL A 493 -7.33 -0.68 47.73
C VAL A 493 -8.59 -1.13 48.47
N PRO A 494 -9.11 -2.34 48.22
CA PRO A 494 -10.22 -2.90 48.99
C PRO A 494 -9.90 -3.10 50.45
N ALA A 495 -10.92 -3.05 51.30
CA ALA A 495 -10.79 -3.25 52.75
C ALA A 495 -10.06 -4.57 53.08
N GLY A 496 -9.09 -4.53 53.97
CA GLY A 496 -8.25 -5.66 54.40
C GLY A 496 -7.15 -6.03 53.39
N SER A 497 -6.83 -5.14 52.40
CA SER A 497 -5.82 -5.39 51.37
C SER A 497 -4.51 -4.59 51.55
N ALA A 498 -4.52 -3.53 52.35
CA ALA A 498 -3.40 -2.59 52.45
C ALA A 498 -2.07 -3.28 52.81
N GLU A 499 -2.08 -4.21 53.78
CA GLU A 499 -0.88 -4.93 54.18
C GLU A 499 -0.28 -5.78 53.05
N ARG A 500 -1.14 -6.43 52.24
CA ARG A 500 -0.68 -7.21 51.06
C ARG A 500 -0.01 -6.34 50.04
N TYR A 501 -0.60 -5.17 49.73
CA TYR A 501 -0.03 -4.22 48.77
C TYR A 501 1.23 -3.55 49.29
N ALA A 502 1.30 -3.21 50.61
CA ALA A 502 2.48 -2.63 51.23
C ALA A 502 3.68 -3.60 51.26
N ASN A 503 3.44 -4.91 51.24
CA ASN A 503 4.48 -5.94 51.22
C ASN A 503 4.76 -6.49 49.80
N ALA A 504 4.00 -6.09 48.80
CA ALA A 504 4.20 -6.57 47.43
C ALA A 504 5.29 -5.76 46.70
N PRO A 505 6.17 -6.43 45.92
CA PRO A 505 7.20 -5.74 45.15
C PRO A 505 6.62 -4.61 44.29
N TYR A 506 7.30 -3.47 44.28
CA TYR A 506 6.94 -2.24 43.55
C TYR A 506 5.62 -1.56 43.97
N TRP A 507 4.61 -2.28 44.51
CA TRP A 507 3.41 -1.68 45.12
C TRP A 507 3.71 -0.95 46.41
N SER A 508 4.73 -1.40 47.15
CA SER A 508 5.26 -0.75 48.34
C SER A 508 5.88 0.63 48.09
N ASN A 509 6.10 1.01 46.82
CA ASN A 509 6.66 2.33 46.45
C ASN A 509 5.64 3.48 46.56
N PHE A 510 4.34 3.20 46.70
CA PHE A 510 3.34 4.24 46.94
C PHE A 510 3.53 4.88 48.33
N ASN A 511 3.61 6.21 48.35
CA ASN A 511 3.76 6.96 49.62
C ASN A 511 2.58 6.79 50.57
N LYS A 512 1.39 6.51 50.00
CA LYS A 512 0.16 6.36 50.77
C LYS A 512 -0.68 5.22 50.22
N ILE A 513 -1.11 4.31 51.08
CA ILE A 513 -2.05 3.22 50.75
C ILE A 513 -3.28 3.38 51.66
N VAL A 514 -4.47 3.41 51.06
CA VAL A 514 -5.74 3.67 51.75
C VAL A 514 -6.75 2.57 51.40
N GLU A 515 -7.44 2.08 52.45
CA GLU A 515 -8.51 1.08 52.32
C GLU A 515 -9.88 1.76 52.23
N ASP A 516 -10.21 2.32 51.09
CA ASP A 516 -11.46 3.06 50.88
C ASP A 516 -12.23 2.63 49.64
N VAL A 517 -11.77 1.63 48.87
CA VAL A 517 -12.48 1.06 47.73
C VAL A 517 -13.63 0.19 48.25
N THR A 518 -14.83 0.74 48.20
CA THR A 518 -16.07 0.04 48.58
C THR A 518 -16.90 -0.32 47.36
N GLY A 519 -17.62 -1.45 47.39
CA GLY A 519 -18.42 -1.93 46.28
C GLY A 519 -19.55 -0.97 45.80
N ILE A 520 -19.78 0.14 46.53
CA ILE A 520 -20.78 1.17 46.24
C ILE A 520 -20.26 2.18 45.20
N GLU A 521 -18.95 2.46 45.19
CA GLU A 521 -18.35 3.42 44.25
C GLU A 521 -18.29 2.87 42.83
N LEU A 522 -18.14 1.55 42.66
CA LEU A 522 -18.24 0.85 41.38
C LEU A 522 -19.58 1.12 40.67
N THR A 523 -20.68 1.16 41.41
CA THR A 523 -22.01 1.44 40.82
C THR A 523 -22.24 2.91 40.51
N GLN A 524 -21.48 3.82 41.08
CA GLN A 524 -21.62 5.26 40.88
C GLN A 524 -20.79 5.73 39.68
N LEU A 525 -19.57 5.24 39.51
CA LEU A 525 -18.74 5.44 38.32
C LEU A 525 -19.43 4.86 37.06
N ASP A 526 -20.05 3.67 37.17
CA ASP A 526 -20.83 3.04 36.09
C ASP A 526 -22.15 3.82 35.78
N ARG A 527 -22.74 4.49 36.76
CA ARG A 527 -23.94 5.35 36.56
C ARG A 527 -23.59 6.71 35.96
N ASP A 528 -22.44 7.29 36.31
CA ASP A 528 -22.03 8.60 35.78
C ASP A 528 -21.52 8.48 34.33
N ALA A 529 -20.85 7.36 34.00
CA ALA A 529 -20.49 7.01 32.62
C ALA A 529 -21.76 6.85 31.72
N ARG A 530 -22.81 6.20 32.23
CA ARG A 530 -24.09 6.05 31.53
C ARG A 530 -24.86 7.36 31.39
N ARG A 531 -24.73 8.31 32.32
CA ARG A 531 -25.35 9.64 32.26
C ARG A 531 -24.73 10.55 31.21
N ASN A 532 -23.44 10.40 30.94
CA ASN A 532 -22.69 11.23 29.99
C ASN A 532 -22.75 10.73 28.53
N ALA A 533 -23.32 9.53 28.27
CA ALA A 533 -23.58 9.03 26.93
C ALA A 533 -24.67 9.87 26.25
N ARG A 534 -24.28 10.77 25.33
CA ARG A 534 -25.24 11.57 24.54
C ARG A 534 -26.06 10.67 23.61
N PRO A 535 -27.39 10.83 23.54
CA PRO A 535 -28.22 10.07 22.60
C PRO A 535 -27.83 10.36 21.15
N VAL A 536 -27.69 9.31 20.35
CA VAL A 536 -27.35 9.42 18.92
C VAL A 536 -28.63 9.50 18.11
N LYS A 537 -28.74 10.53 17.25
CA LYS A 537 -29.84 10.65 16.30
C LYS A 537 -29.45 10.02 14.97
N ARG A 538 -30.23 9.06 14.49
CA ARG A 538 -30.07 8.43 13.16
C ARG A 538 -31.31 8.65 12.33
N LEU A 539 -31.14 8.77 11.01
CA LEU A 539 -32.24 8.76 10.06
C LEU A 539 -32.38 7.33 9.51
N ILE A 540 -33.48 6.66 9.81
CA ILE A 540 -33.80 5.32 9.29
C ILE A 540 -35.17 5.42 8.63
N ASP A 541 -35.28 5.09 7.35
CA ASP A 541 -36.49 5.17 6.53
C ASP A 541 -37.18 6.57 6.59
N GLY A 542 -36.40 7.64 6.55
CA GLY A 542 -36.90 9.02 6.61
C GLY A 542 -37.42 9.45 7.99
N LYS A 543 -37.23 8.66 9.03
CA LYS A 543 -37.61 8.96 10.43
C LYS A 543 -36.39 9.15 11.30
N VAL A 544 -36.43 10.18 12.16
CA VAL A 544 -35.37 10.40 13.15
C VAL A 544 -35.54 9.40 14.29
N VAL A 545 -34.56 8.53 14.47
CA VAL A 545 -34.47 7.56 15.56
C VAL A 545 -33.43 8.08 16.56
N ILE A 546 -33.79 8.14 17.83
CA ILE A 546 -32.90 8.54 18.92
C ILE A 546 -32.49 7.28 19.67
N ASP A 547 -31.24 6.88 19.55
CA ASP A 547 -30.66 5.79 20.33
C ASP A 547 -30.18 6.34 21.68
N THR A 548 -30.77 5.88 22.75
CA THR A 548 -30.45 6.29 24.12
C THR A 548 -29.56 5.27 24.84
N GLY A 549 -28.92 4.36 24.12
CA GLY A 549 -28.10 3.28 24.69
C GLY A 549 -28.94 2.29 25.51
N SER A 550 -28.53 2.02 26.75
CA SER A 550 -29.19 1.03 27.62
C SER A 550 -30.67 1.33 27.96
N ALA A 551 -31.16 2.53 27.64
CA ALA A 551 -32.58 2.90 27.87
C ALA A 551 -33.54 2.57 26.70
N GLY A 552 -33.02 2.06 25.58
CA GLY A 552 -33.75 1.67 24.37
C GLY A 552 -33.91 2.80 23.35
N THR A 553 -34.41 2.42 22.18
CA THR A 553 -34.59 3.34 21.02
C THR A 553 -35.93 4.07 21.11
N ILE A 554 -35.94 5.40 20.95
CA ILE A 554 -37.16 6.20 20.94
C ILE A 554 -37.40 6.70 19.51
N MET A 555 -38.56 6.39 18.93
CA MET A 555 -39.02 6.95 17.66
C MET A 555 -39.64 8.34 17.84
N THR A 556 -39.70 9.14 16.79
CA THR A 556 -40.25 10.51 16.81
C THR A 556 -41.71 10.64 17.21
N ASP A 557 -42.45 9.51 17.30
CA ASP A 557 -43.83 9.43 17.79
C ASP A 557 -43.92 9.16 19.30
N GLY A 558 -42.84 9.09 20.02
CA GLY A 558 -42.79 8.87 21.47
C GLY A 558 -42.99 7.41 21.92
N ARG A 559 -43.10 6.44 21.00
CA ARG A 559 -43.25 5.02 21.33
C ARG A 559 -41.87 4.37 21.51
N ARG A 560 -41.72 3.61 22.60
CA ARG A 560 -40.53 2.76 22.80
C ARG A 560 -40.64 1.52 21.92
N GLY A 561 -39.66 1.31 21.06
CA GLY A 561 -39.50 0.03 20.38
C GLY A 561 -39.07 -1.02 21.40
N ILE A 562 -39.89 -2.03 21.59
CA ILE A 562 -39.56 -3.22 22.38
C ILE A 562 -38.83 -4.17 21.41
N LYS A 563 -37.62 -4.59 21.76
CA LYS A 563 -37.05 -5.81 21.20
C LYS A 563 -37.62 -7.00 21.94
#